data_672f0a62c4a482fcaf0208db66b0630b
#
_entry.id   672f0a62c4a482fcaf0208db66b0630b
#
_cell.length_a   1.000
_cell.length_b   1.000
_cell.length_c   1.000
_cell.angle_alpha   90.00
_cell.angle_beta   90.00
_cell.angle_gamma   90.00
#
_symmetry.space_group_name_H-M   'P 1'
#
loop_
_entity.id
_entity.type
_entity.pdbx_description
1 polymer ?
#
loop_
_entity_poly.entity_id
_entity_poly.type
_entity_poly.pdbx_seq_one_letter_code
_entity_poly.pdbx_strand_id
1 'polypeptide(L)'
;MTAHIDPLDLAKALIAAPSVTPATGAVFDVLEGALTPLGFTVERFIDGIEPDGPVENLLAVRKGAGPKHFGFAGHLDVVPPGVGWTGDAFVPEVRGDLLYGRGAVDMKGAIAAFVAAAAATPSDAGTLSLIVTGDEEGPAVFGTRALMEHMDARGIRPDMILVGEPTSVNRLGDMVKIGRRGSVNIWIDVPGTQGHVAYPHLADNPIPKLVRILSAIDSVSLDAGTDWFQPSNIEFTDIEVGNGATNVIPASARARLSIRFNDRHRGAELVAMVERIAQDVEPRAKVVGKISGEAFLTPPGELSELVAEAIAAETGLTPEMSTTGGTSDARFLHALCPVV
;
A
#
# COMPACT_ATOMS: atom_id res chain seq x y z
N MET A 1 11.41 -22.68 -29.05
CA MET A 1 10.31 -21.76 -29.41
C MET A 1 10.00 -20.97 -28.15
N THR A 2 10.21 -19.68 -28.15
CA THR A 2 9.78 -18.79 -27.03
C THR A 2 8.25 -18.84 -27.00
N ALA A 3 7.69 -19.20 -25.85
CA ALA A 3 6.25 -19.15 -25.64
C ALA A 3 5.82 -17.67 -25.76
N HIS A 4 4.86 -17.40 -26.63
CA HIS A 4 4.30 -16.06 -26.78
C HIS A 4 3.07 -15.96 -25.88
N ILE A 5 3.06 -14.98 -24.99
CA ILE A 5 1.88 -14.63 -24.18
C ILE A 5 1.40 -13.24 -24.60
N ASP A 6 0.14 -13.15 -25.01
CA ASP A 6 -0.51 -11.87 -25.24
C ASP A 6 -0.91 -11.27 -23.87
N PRO A 7 -0.34 -10.12 -23.48
CA PRO A 7 -0.66 -9.49 -22.20
C PRO A 7 -2.13 -9.07 -22.10
N LEU A 8 -2.79 -8.72 -23.22
CA LEU A 8 -4.20 -8.36 -23.22
C LEU A 8 -5.10 -9.55 -22.88
N ASP A 9 -4.82 -10.71 -23.47
CA ASP A 9 -5.61 -11.92 -23.21
C ASP A 9 -5.41 -12.41 -21.77
N LEU A 10 -4.17 -12.35 -21.25
CA LEU A 10 -3.91 -12.68 -19.86
C LEU A 10 -4.58 -11.69 -18.90
N ALA A 11 -4.51 -10.37 -19.16
CA ALA A 11 -5.19 -9.36 -18.36
C ALA A 11 -6.71 -9.60 -18.31
N LYS A 12 -7.33 -9.90 -19.45
CA LYS A 12 -8.76 -10.29 -19.51
C LYS A 12 -9.05 -11.53 -18.68
N ALA A 13 -8.23 -12.57 -18.75
CA ALA A 13 -8.42 -13.79 -17.97
C ALA A 13 -8.32 -13.51 -16.46
N LEU A 14 -7.34 -12.70 -16.04
CA LEU A 14 -7.20 -12.28 -14.64
C LEU A 14 -8.39 -11.42 -14.15
N ILE A 15 -8.89 -10.51 -14.99
CA ILE A 15 -10.07 -9.67 -14.64
C ILE A 15 -11.32 -10.54 -14.54
N ALA A 16 -11.51 -11.51 -15.46
CA ALA A 16 -12.66 -12.40 -15.48
C ALA A 16 -12.72 -13.36 -14.27
N ALA A 17 -11.63 -13.49 -13.51
CA ALA A 17 -11.61 -14.15 -12.21
C ALA A 17 -11.83 -13.13 -11.10
N PRO A 18 -13.06 -13.00 -10.52
CA PRO A 18 -13.34 -12.05 -9.44
C PRO A 18 -12.44 -12.27 -8.23
N SER A 19 -11.85 -11.20 -7.71
CA SER A 19 -10.83 -11.28 -6.67
C SER A 19 -10.88 -10.08 -5.73
N VAL A 20 -12.08 -9.76 -5.22
CA VAL A 20 -12.20 -8.71 -4.20
C VAL A 20 -11.41 -9.14 -2.96
N THR A 21 -10.67 -8.17 -2.40
CA THR A 21 -9.75 -8.40 -1.28
C THR A 21 -10.46 -9.04 -0.06
N PRO A 22 -9.88 -10.06 0.60
CA PRO A 22 -8.69 -10.80 0.21
C PRO A 22 -8.98 -11.79 -0.95
N ALA A 23 -8.07 -11.83 -1.94
CA ALA A 23 -8.24 -12.71 -3.10
C ALA A 23 -7.74 -14.13 -2.83
N THR A 24 -8.44 -15.11 -3.41
CA THR A 24 -8.08 -16.53 -3.36
C THR A 24 -8.54 -17.28 -4.63
N GLY A 25 -8.01 -18.49 -4.85
CA GLY A 25 -8.54 -19.46 -5.81
C GLY A 25 -8.34 -19.08 -7.27
N ALA A 26 -9.43 -18.91 -8.01
CA ALA A 26 -9.44 -18.88 -9.48
C ALA A 26 -8.47 -17.87 -10.11
N VAL A 27 -8.29 -16.69 -9.53
CA VAL A 27 -7.35 -15.69 -10.07
C VAL A 27 -5.90 -16.15 -9.97
N PHE A 28 -5.55 -16.88 -8.91
CA PHE A 28 -4.24 -17.52 -8.75
C PHE A 28 -4.08 -18.71 -9.70
N ASP A 29 -5.14 -19.48 -9.97
CA ASP A 29 -5.10 -20.59 -10.95
C ASP A 29 -4.78 -20.06 -12.35
N VAL A 30 -5.35 -18.93 -12.76
CA VAL A 30 -5.06 -18.24 -14.02
C VAL A 30 -3.59 -17.86 -14.11
N LEU A 31 -3.05 -17.23 -13.07
CA LEU A 31 -1.65 -16.79 -13.06
C LEU A 31 -0.68 -17.96 -13.06
N GLU A 32 -0.90 -18.98 -12.23
CA GLU A 32 -0.08 -20.20 -12.19
C GLU A 32 -0.09 -20.91 -13.54
N GLY A 33 -1.27 -21.02 -14.18
CA GLY A 33 -1.43 -21.61 -15.50
C GLY A 33 -0.63 -20.90 -16.60
N ALA A 34 -0.45 -19.56 -16.46
CA ALA A 34 0.38 -18.77 -17.38
C ALA A 34 1.89 -18.92 -17.10
N LEU A 35 2.29 -19.05 -15.84
CA LEU A 35 3.70 -19.07 -15.41
C LEU A 35 4.35 -20.44 -15.59
N THR A 36 3.63 -21.52 -15.31
CA THR A 36 4.17 -22.89 -15.35
C THR A 36 4.76 -23.26 -16.72
N PRO A 37 4.08 -22.99 -17.86
CA PRO A 37 4.65 -23.28 -19.19
C PRO A 37 5.90 -22.45 -19.53
N LEU A 38 6.12 -21.34 -18.84
CA LEU A 38 7.29 -20.48 -18.99
C LEU A 38 8.51 -20.94 -18.18
N GLY A 39 8.38 -22.07 -17.46
CA GLY A 39 9.45 -22.67 -16.66
C GLY A 39 9.58 -22.07 -15.25
N PHE A 40 8.58 -21.35 -14.76
CA PHE A 40 8.55 -20.95 -13.37
C PHE A 40 8.19 -22.14 -12.47
N THR A 41 8.91 -22.27 -11.37
CA THR A 41 8.46 -23.06 -10.22
C THR A 41 7.54 -22.17 -9.41
N VAL A 42 6.27 -22.57 -9.31
CA VAL A 42 5.23 -21.79 -8.63
C VAL A 42 4.94 -22.43 -7.27
N GLU A 43 4.96 -21.65 -6.23
CA GLU A 43 4.56 -22.02 -4.88
C GLU A 43 3.41 -21.13 -4.44
N ARG A 44 2.27 -21.75 -4.09
CA ARG A 44 1.11 -21.05 -3.50
C ARG A 44 0.95 -21.50 -2.07
N PHE A 45 0.57 -20.57 -1.21
CA PHE A 45 0.29 -20.87 0.19
C PHE A 45 -0.74 -19.87 0.74
N ILE A 46 -1.43 -20.32 1.78
CA ILE A 46 -2.40 -19.51 2.51
C ILE A 46 -1.81 -19.22 3.89
N ASP A 47 -1.90 -17.96 4.32
CA ASP A 47 -1.47 -17.53 5.65
C ASP A 47 -2.55 -16.68 6.32
N GLY A 48 -2.48 -16.59 7.65
CA GLY A 48 -3.35 -15.76 8.46
C GLY A 48 -4.65 -16.40 8.92
N ILE A 49 -5.26 -15.69 9.87
CA ILE A 49 -6.52 -16.04 10.53
C ILE A 49 -7.43 -14.82 10.58
N GLU A 50 -8.73 -15.05 10.78
CA GLU A 50 -9.70 -13.97 11.02
C GLU A 50 -9.24 -13.00 12.14
N PRO A 51 -9.51 -11.68 12.05
CA PRO A 51 -10.34 -11.03 11.03
C PRO A 51 -9.58 -10.59 9.77
N ASP A 52 -8.24 -10.65 9.73
CA ASP A 52 -7.40 -10.08 8.66
C ASP A 52 -6.89 -11.16 7.66
N GLY A 53 -7.27 -12.40 7.82
CA GLY A 53 -6.97 -13.54 6.96
C GLY A 53 -8.15 -14.49 6.87
N PRO A 54 -8.02 -15.62 6.15
CA PRO A 54 -6.84 -16.12 5.44
C PRO A 54 -6.56 -15.38 4.13
N VAL A 55 -5.27 -15.27 3.76
CA VAL A 55 -4.78 -14.63 2.53
C VAL A 55 -4.01 -15.64 1.70
N GLU A 56 -4.33 -15.76 0.41
CA GLU A 56 -3.55 -16.57 -0.53
C GLU A 56 -2.43 -15.74 -1.14
N ASN A 57 -1.25 -16.36 -1.25
CA ASN A 57 -0.03 -15.76 -1.77
C ASN A 57 0.62 -16.68 -2.80
N LEU A 58 1.35 -16.11 -3.76
CA LEU A 58 2.06 -16.81 -4.80
C LEU A 58 3.50 -16.32 -4.94
N LEU A 59 4.45 -17.22 -4.87
CA LEU A 59 5.84 -16.99 -5.20
C LEU A 59 6.20 -17.88 -6.41
N ALA A 60 6.63 -17.26 -7.51
CA ALA A 60 7.10 -17.97 -8.67
C ALA A 60 8.54 -17.59 -8.99
N VAL A 61 9.39 -18.59 -9.26
CA VAL A 61 10.80 -18.38 -9.55
C VAL A 61 11.19 -19.15 -10.81
N ARG A 62 11.79 -18.45 -11.77
CA ARG A 62 12.44 -19.02 -12.93
C ARG A 62 13.94 -18.74 -12.86
N LYS A 63 14.73 -19.77 -12.65
CA LYS A 63 16.19 -19.67 -12.63
C LYS A 63 16.72 -19.41 -14.03
N GLY A 64 17.60 -18.42 -14.17
CA GLY A 64 18.38 -18.14 -15.36
C GLY A 64 19.87 -18.36 -15.12
N ALA A 65 20.67 -18.31 -16.18
CA ALA A 65 22.13 -18.54 -16.10
C ALA A 65 22.92 -17.27 -15.73
N GLY A 66 22.31 -16.09 -15.88
CA GLY A 66 22.95 -14.82 -15.53
C GLY A 66 23.04 -14.61 -14.01
N PRO A 67 23.93 -13.73 -13.55
CA PRO A 67 24.25 -13.55 -12.14
C PRO A 67 23.19 -12.73 -11.36
N LYS A 68 22.35 -11.96 -12.03
CA LYS A 68 21.36 -11.07 -11.39
C LYS A 68 20.04 -11.80 -11.13
N HIS A 69 19.39 -11.41 -10.05
CA HIS A 69 18.06 -11.85 -9.70
C HIS A 69 17.10 -10.67 -9.65
N PHE A 70 16.19 -10.59 -10.61
CA PHE A 70 15.18 -9.53 -10.69
C PHE A 70 13.85 -10.03 -10.17
N GLY A 71 13.24 -9.26 -9.24
CA GLY A 71 11.91 -9.50 -8.73
C GLY A 71 10.88 -8.54 -9.33
N PHE A 72 9.70 -9.05 -9.61
CA PHE A 72 8.51 -8.25 -9.85
C PHE A 72 7.51 -8.54 -8.74
N ALA A 73 6.97 -7.50 -8.12
CA ALA A 73 5.98 -7.64 -7.07
C ALA A 73 4.65 -6.97 -7.46
N GLY A 74 3.56 -7.56 -7.00
CA GLY A 74 2.22 -7.05 -7.23
C GLY A 74 1.15 -7.81 -6.47
N HIS A 75 -0.11 -7.48 -6.76
CA HIS A 75 -1.26 -8.09 -6.12
C HIS A 75 -2.34 -8.52 -7.13
N LEU A 76 -3.12 -9.54 -6.76
CA LEU A 76 -4.24 -10.04 -7.54
C LEU A 76 -5.59 -9.63 -6.98
N ASP A 77 -5.62 -9.19 -5.73
CA ASP A 77 -6.83 -8.65 -5.13
C ASP A 77 -7.17 -7.28 -5.72
N VAL A 78 -8.41 -6.90 -5.54
CA VAL A 78 -8.95 -5.63 -6.02
C VAL A 78 -9.96 -5.07 -5.02
N VAL A 79 -10.11 -3.76 -4.96
CA VAL A 79 -11.20 -3.13 -4.19
C VAL A 79 -12.57 -3.55 -4.74
N PRO A 80 -13.64 -3.53 -3.92
CA PRO A 80 -14.99 -3.76 -4.40
C PRO A 80 -15.33 -2.86 -5.60
N PRO A 81 -16.10 -3.34 -6.58
CA PRO A 81 -16.40 -2.56 -7.79
C PRO A 81 -17.03 -1.19 -7.52
N GLY A 82 -17.84 -1.06 -6.46
CA GLY A 82 -18.61 0.15 -6.21
C GLY A 82 -19.75 0.33 -7.22
N VAL A 83 -20.21 1.58 -7.35
CA VAL A 83 -21.30 1.97 -8.26
C VAL A 83 -20.76 2.65 -9.54
N GLY A 84 -21.60 2.76 -10.57
CA GLY A 84 -21.26 3.52 -11.78
C GLY A 84 -20.72 2.69 -12.94
N TRP A 85 -20.61 1.37 -12.80
CA TRP A 85 -20.28 0.49 -13.92
C TRP A 85 -21.45 0.38 -14.90
N THR A 86 -21.15 0.38 -16.21
CA THR A 86 -22.15 0.17 -17.27
C THR A 86 -22.44 -1.31 -17.55
N GLY A 87 -21.72 -2.22 -16.90
CA GLY A 87 -21.84 -3.68 -16.99
C GLY A 87 -21.24 -4.32 -15.75
N ASP A 88 -20.99 -5.62 -15.81
CA ASP A 88 -20.29 -6.33 -14.76
C ASP A 88 -18.79 -5.93 -14.76
N ALA A 89 -18.29 -5.49 -13.63
CA ALA A 89 -16.90 -5.06 -13.45
C ALA A 89 -15.87 -6.19 -13.68
N PHE A 90 -16.29 -7.45 -13.58
CA PHE A 90 -15.46 -8.63 -13.80
C PHE A 90 -15.66 -9.27 -15.19
N VAL A 91 -16.43 -8.63 -16.08
CA VAL A 91 -16.50 -8.98 -17.49
C VAL A 91 -15.60 -8.02 -18.28
N PRO A 92 -14.37 -8.42 -18.66
CA PRO A 92 -13.42 -7.53 -19.31
C PRO A 92 -13.92 -7.15 -20.71
N GLU A 93 -13.91 -5.88 -21.04
CA GLU A 93 -14.37 -5.36 -22.32
C GLU A 93 -13.34 -4.44 -22.96
N VAL A 94 -13.03 -4.67 -24.24
CA VAL A 94 -12.20 -3.77 -25.03
C VAL A 94 -13.10 -2.80 -25.80
N ARG A 95 -12.93 -1.51 -25.55
CA ARG A 95 -13.65 -0.41 -26.22
C ARG A 95 -12.64 0.52 -26.89
N GLY A 96 -12.51 0.44 -28.20
CA GLY A 96 -11.41 1.09 -28.93
C GLY A 96 -10.07 0.55 -28.45
N ASP A 97 -9.19 1.42 -27.98
CA ASP A 97 -7.84 1.08 -27.49
C ASP A 97 -7.77 0.89 -25.96
N LEU A 98 -8.91 0.81 -25.28
CA LEU A 98 -8.98 0.74 -23.82
C LEU A 98 -9.58 -0.59 -23.35
N LEU A 99 -8.94 -1.20 -22.35
CA LEU A 99 -9.45 -2.34 -21.61
C LEU A 99 -10.21 -1.86 -20.37
N TYR A 100 -11.48 -2.22 -20.27
CA TYR A 100 -12.36 -1.95 -19.12
C TYR A 100 -12.52 -3.21 -18.28
N GLY A 101 -12.40 -3.06 -16.96
CA GLY A 101 -12.63 -4.11 -15.97
C GLY A 101 -11.99 -3.74 -14.64
N ARG A 102 -12.53 -4.26 -13.52
CA ARG A 102 -11.94 -4.02 -12.20
C ARG A 102 -10.56 -4.67 -12.12
N GLY A 103 -9.54 -3.89 -11.72
CA GLY A 103 -8.15 -4.33 -11.67
C GLY A 103 -7.40 -4.21 -13.00
N ALA A 104 -8.00 -3.66 -14.08
CA ALA A 104 -7.29 -3.48 -15.35
C ALA A 104 -6.04 -2.59 -15.21
N VAL A 105 -6.14 -1.50 -14.43
CA VAL A 105 -5.04 -0.58 -14.13
C VAL A 105 -4.31 -0.99 -12.85
N ASP A 106 -5.04 -1.35 -11.82
CA ASP A 106 -4.56 -1.65 -10.48
C ASP A 106 -4.93 -3.10 -10.11
N MET A 107 -4.01 -4.10 -10.26
CA MET A 107 -2.79 -3.98 -11.08
C MET A 107 -2.62 -5.22 -11.99
N LYS A 108 -3.73 -5.93 -12.33
CA LYS A 108 -3.70 -7.15 -13.17
C LYS A 108 -3.10 -6.92 -14.56
N GLY A 109 -3.24 -5.69 -15.11
CA GLY A 109 -2.61 -5.30 -16.38
C GLY A 109 -1.07 -5.31 -16.29
N ALA A 110 -0.51 -4.78 -15.22
CA ALA A 110 0.94 -4.78 -14.98
C ALA A 110 1.47 -6.20 -14.78
N ILE A 111 0.75 -7.07 -14.04
CA ILE A 111 1.10 -8.49 -13.90
C ILE A 111 1.12 -9.19 -15.27
N ALA A 112 0.10 -8.98 -16.10
CA ALA A 112 0.02 -9.57 -17.41
C ALA A 112 1.16 -9.10 -18.33
N ALA A 113 1.51 -7.81 -18.27
CA ALA A 113 2.64 -7.25 -19.01
C ALA A 113 3.98 -7.86 -18.55
N PHE A 114 4.18 -8.02 -17.24
CA PHE A 114 5.38 -8.69 -16.72
C PHE A 114 5.48 -10.14 -17.17
N VAL A 115 4.40 -10.90 -17.12
CA VAL A 115 4.39 -12.31 -17.57
C VAL A 115 4.73 -12.42 -19.05
N ALA A 116 4.20 -11.51 -19.89
CA ALA A 116 4.53 -11.44 -21.31
C ALA A 116 6.02 -11.08 -21.53
N ALA A 117 6.55 -10.12 -20.79
CA ALA A 117 7.97 -9.76 -20.81
C ALA A 117 8.86 -10.93 -20.36
N ALA A 118 8.45 -11.64 -19.31
CA ALA A 118 9.14 -12.82 -18.83
C ALA A 118 9.15 -13.95 -19.88
N ALA A 119 8.06 -14.13 -20.65
CA ALA A 119 8.02 -15.10 -21.74
C ALA A 119 9.02 -14.76 -22.86
N ALA A 120 9.26 -13.47 -23.13
CA ALA A 120 10.22 -13.00 -24.12
C ALA A 120 11.67 -12.99 -23.60
N THR A 121 11.89 -13.09 -22.30
CA THR A 121 13.22 -13.03 -21.69
C THR A 121 13.98 -14.34 -21.91
N PRO A 122 15.22 -14.31 -22.49
CA PRO A 122 16.02 -15.48 -22.75
C PRO A 122 16.39 -16.27 -21.48
N SER A 123 16.63 -17.57 -21.62
CA SER A 123 16.99 -18.46 -20.49
C SER A 123 18.40 -18.22 -19.93
N ASP A 124 19.25 -17.52 -20.67
CA ASP A 124 20.58 -17.09 -20.25
C ASP A 124 20.60 -15.75 -19.51
N ALA A 125 19.45 -15.08 -19.45
CA ALA A 125 19.27 -13.94 -18.56
C ALA A 125 19.34 -14.37 -17.08
N GLY A 126 19.27 -13.41 -16.18
CA GLY A 126 19.25 -13.67 -14.73
C GLY A 126 18.01 -14.43 -14.25
N THR A 127 17.98 -14.72 -12.98
CA THR A 127 16.81 -15.29 -12.29
C THR A 127 15.68 -14.26 -12.25
N LEU A 128 14.45 -14.72 -12.50
CA LEU A 128 13.23 -13.92 -12.36
C LEU A 128 12.37 -14.46 -11.23
N SER A 129 11.85 -13.57 -10.38
CA SER A 129 10.82 -13.88 -9.39
C SER A 129 9.56 -13.06 -9.64
N LEU A 130 8.41 -13.68 -9.44
CA LEU A 130 7.12 -13.01 -9.31
C LEU A 130 6.60 -13.23 -7.89
N ILE A 131 6.33 -12.13 -7.18
CA ILE A 131 5.97 -12.07 -5.77
C ILE A 131 4.58 -11.46 -5.72
N VAL A 132 3.53 -12.28 -5.50
CA VAL A 132 2.14 -11.84 -5.65
C VAL A 132 1.32 -12.15 -4.43
N THR A 133 0.71 -11.12 -3.87
CA THR A 133 -0.23 -11.23 -2.75
C THR A 133 -1.69 -11.15 -3.20
N GLY A 134 -2.59 -11.63 -2.35
CA GLY A 134 -4.03 -11.45 -2.46
C GLY A 134 -4.61 -10.46 -1.44
N ASP A 135 -3.80 -9.57 -0.82
CA ASP A 135 -4.23 -8.68 0.26
C ASP A 135 -3.43 -7.36 0.30
N GLU A 136 -3.20 -6.72 -0.85
CA GLU A 136 -2.61 -5.38 -0.88
C GLU A 136 -3.66 -4.30 -0.57
N GLU A 137 -4.84 -4.45 -1.14
CA GLU A 137 -6.00 -3.54 -1.07
C GLU A 137 -6.79 -3.67 0.25
N GLY A 138 -6.40 -4.61 1.10
CA GLY A 138 -7.01 -4.88 2.39
C GLY A 138 -6.11 -4.49 3.57
N PRO A 139 -6.15 -5.28 4.66
CA PRO A 139 -5.35 -5.02 5.86
C PRO A 139 -3.83 -5.15 5.64
N ALA A 140 -3.38 -5.89 4.61
CA ALA A 140 -1.98 -6.15 4.25
C ALA A 140 -1.14 -6.75 5.41
N VAL A 141 -1.75 -7.65 6.17
CA VAL A 141 -1.12 -8.28 7.35
C VAL A 141 -0.44 -9.59 6.96
N PHE A 142 -1.14 -10.44 6.20
CA PHE A 142 -0.71 -11.80 5.85
C PHE A 142 -0.35 -11.98 4.37
N GLY A 143 -0.21 -10.88 3.65
CA GLY A 143 0.18 -10.83 2.24
C GLY A 143 1.70 -10.78 2.05
N THR A 144 2.20 -9.67 1.57
CA THR A 144 3.63 -9.47 1.22
C THR A 144 4.59 -9.76 2.37
N ARG A 145 4.20 -9.54 3.62
CA ARG A 145 5.04 -9.91 4.78
C ARG A 145 5.26 -11.42 4.87
N ALA A 146 4.18 -12.20 4.71
CA ALA A 146 4.29 -13.67 4.67
C ALA A 146 5.12 -14.15 3.48
N LEU A 147 4.99 -13.50 2.31
CA LEU A 147 5.85 -13.76 1.15
C LEU A 147 7.33 -13.50 1.46
N MET A 148 7.66 -12.42 2.16
CA MET A 148 9.05 -12.12 2.57
C MET A 148 9.61 -13.19 3.49
N GLU A 149 8.84 -13.66 4.49
CA GLU A 149 9.23 -14.75 5.37
C GLU A 149 9.41 -16.06 4.60
N HIS A 150 8.51 -16.34 3.66
CA HIS A 150 8.56 -17.51 2.79
C HIS A 150 9.81 -17.50 1.88
N MET A 151 10.14 -16.32 1.33
CA MET A 151 11.36 -16.12 0.53
C MET A 151 12.63 -16.30 1.37
N ASP A 152 12.67 -15.73 2.57
CA ASP A 152 13.81 -15.85 3.48
C ASP A 152 14.08 -17.31 3.86
N ALA A 153 13.04 -18.05 4.22
CA ALA A 153 13.14 -19.48 4.54
C ALA A 153 13.70 -20.35 3.40
N ARG A 154 13.62 -19.87 2.13
CA ARG A 154 14.11 -20.55 0.92
C ARG A 154 15.41 -19.96 0.39
N GLY A 155 15.94 -18.93 1.01
CA GLY A 155 17.13 -18.22 0.54
C GLY A 155 16.91 -17.49 -0.79
N ILE A 156 15.65 -17.11 -1.10
CA ILE A 156 15.31 -16.36 -2.31
C ILE A 156 15.50 -14.88 -2.01
N ARG A 157 16.49 -14.28 -2.64
CA ARG A 157 16.90 -12.88 -2.42
C ARG A 157 17.11 -12.18 -3.76
N PRO A 158 16.11 -11.46 -4.27
CA PRO A 158 16.31 -10.61 -5.45
C PRO A 158 17.35 -9.51 -5.19
N ASP A 159 18.11 -9.15 -6.22
CA ASP A 159 19.02 -8.00 -6.17
C ASP A 159 18.27 -6.67 -6.27
N MET A 160 17.09 -6.68 -6.90
CA MET A 160 16.22 -5.53 -7.11
C MET A 160 14.78 -5.99 -7.38
N ILE A 161 13.81 -5.17 -7.01
CA ILE A 161 12.38 -5.46 -7.21
C ILE A 161 11.69 -4.26 -7.87
N LEU A 162 10.92 -4.54 -8.92
CA LEU A 162 9.96 -3.61 -9.50
C LEU A 162 8.56 -3.94 -8.97
N VAL A 163 7.87 -2.95 -8.39
CA VAL A 163 6.47 -3.07 -8.01
C VAL A 163 5.59 -2.49 -9.11
N GLY A 164 4.69 -3.29 -9.66
CA GLY A 164 3.94 -2.96 -10.87
C GLY A 164 2.75 -2.03 -10.66
N GLU A 165 2.75 -1.21 -9.63
CA GLU A 165 1.68 -0.26 -9.31
C GLU A 165 1.49 0.85 -10.35
N PRO A 166 0.26 1.34 -10.57
CA PRO A 166 0.01 2.45 -11.48
C PRO A 166 0.53 3.77 -10.92
N THR A 167 1.55 4.35 -11.53
CA THR A 167 2.23 5.55 -11.04
C THR A 167 2.14 6.75 -11.98
N SER A 168 1.80 6.53 -13.24
CA SER A 168 1.67 7.59 -14.24
C SER A 168 0.53 8.56 -13.90
N VAL A 169 0.74 9.85 -14.14
CA VAL A 169 -0.20 10.93 -13.81
C VAL A 169 -0.96 11.44 -15.04
N ASN A 170 -0.23 11.87 -16.07
CA ASN A 170 -0.82 12.45 -17.28
C ASN A 170 -0.53 11.61 -18.53
N ARG A 171 0.62 10.94 -18.56
CA ARG A 171 1.08 10.12 -19.68
C ARG A 171 1.76 8.88 -19.16
N LEU A 172 1.57 7.75 -19.84
CA LEU A 172 2.24 6.52 -19.49
C LEU A 172 3.77 6.73 -19.42
N GLY A 173 4.35 6.40 -18.26
CA GLY A 173 5.77 6.52 -18.00
C GLY A 173 6.25 7.93 -17.58
N ASP A 174 5.35 8.87 -17.25
CA ASP A 174 5.77 10.21 -16.81
C ASP A 174 6.25 10.26 -15.35
N MET A 175 6.02 9.21 -14.57
CA MET A 175 6.41 9.17 -13.14
C MET A 175 6.80 7.77 -12.67
N VAL A 176 7.88 7.70 -11.88
CA VAL A 176 8.35 6.51 -11.17
C VAL A 176 8.42 6.80 -9.67
N LYS A 177 7.93 5.89 -8.85
CA LYS A 177 7.98 6.04 -7.39
C LYS A 177 9.23 5.37 -6.83
N ILE A 178 10.10 6.18 -6.23
CA ILE A 178 11.34 5.74 -5.59
C ILE A 178 11.23 5.70 -4.06
N GLY A 179 10.06 6.00 -3.50
CA GLY A 179 9.79 5.99 -2.08
C GLY A 179 8.37 6.42 -1.79
N ARG A 180 7.96 6.29 -0.55
CA ARG A 180 6.62 6.67 -0.06
C ARG A 180 6.73 7.28 1.33
N ARG A 181 5.87 8.27 1.62
CA ARG A 181 5.72 8.77 2.98
C ARG A 181 5.11 7.71 3.88
N GLY A 182 5.50 7.72 5.14
CA GLY A 182 4.84 6.95 6.19
C GLY A 182 3.44 7.49 6.50
N SER A 183 2.66 6.65 7.15
CA SER A 183 1.28 6.95 7.52
C SER A 183 0.95 6.38 8.89
N VAL A 184 0.40 7.23 9.77
CA VAL A 184 -0.14 6.81 11.05
C VAL A 184 -1.47 7.48 11.30
N ASN A 185 -2.46 6.70 11.74
CA ASN A 185 -3.74 7.19 12.24
C ASN A 185 -3.73 7.11 13.76
N ILE A 186 -4.20 8.17 14.42
CA ILE A 186 -4.15 8.29 15.88
C ILE A 186 -5.53 8.67 16.40
N TRP A 187 -6.00 7.94 17.40
CA TRP A 187 -7.24 8.20 18.14
C TRP A 187 -6.89 8.74 19.51
N ILE A 188 -7.61 9.77 19.94
CA ILE A 188 -7.48 10.42 21.24
C ILE A 188 -8.80 10.32 21.96
N ASP A 189 -8.82 9.66 23.10
CA ASP A 189 -9.97 9.59 24.01
C ASP A 189 -9.73 10.45 25.25
N VAL A 190 -10.59 11.44 25.48
CA VAL A 190 -10.53 12.33 26.64
C VAL A 190 -11.70 12.01 27.57
N PRO A 191 -11.43 11.44 28.77
CA PRO A 191 -12.47 11.16 29.74
C PRO A 191 -12.95 12.42 30.45
N GLY A 192 -14.20 12.42 30.83
CA GLY A 192 -14.84 13.42 31.65
C GLY A 192 -15.78 12.80 32.70
N THR A 193 -16.62 13.64 33.30
CA THR A 193 -17.69 13.23 34.19
C THR A 193 -18.96 13.95 33.78
N GLN A 194 -19.96 13.17 33.41
CA GLN A 194 -21.27 13.69 32.98
C GLN A 194 -21.95 14.45 34.10
N GLY A 195 -22.60 15.56 33.74
CA GLY A 195 -23.39 16.35 34.70
C GLY A 195 -24.26 17.40 34.03
N HIS A 196 -25.11 18.05 34.83
CA HIS A 196 -25.95 19.14 34.34
C HIS A 196 -25.15 20.45 34.20
N VAL A 197 -25.30 21.16 33.09
CA VAL A 197 -24.53 22.41 32.81
C VAL A 197 -24.67 23.48 33.85
N ALA A 198 -25.80 23.50 34.61
CA ALA A 198 -26.01 24.43 35.71
C ALA A 198 -25.20 24.11 36.99
N TYR A 199 -24.62 22.90 37.06
CA TYR A 199 -23.84 22.43 38.20
C TYR A 199 -22.44 21.94 37.77
N PRO A 200 -21.63 22.83 37.16
CA PRO A 200 -20.35 22.41 36.56
C PRO A 200 -19.34 21.87 37.59
N HIS A 201 -19.49 22.22 38.85
CA HIS A 201 -18.66 21.74 39.97
C HIS A 201 -18.88 20.23 40.30
N LEU A 202 -19.95 19.63 39.81
CA LEU A 202 -20.26 18.19 39.95
C LEU A 202 -19.89 17.37 38.69
N ALA A 203 -19.34 18.04 37.69
CA ALA A 203 -18.97 17.46 36.41
C ALA A 203 -17.53 17.73 36.05
N ASP A 204 -17.02 17.02 35.03
CA ASP A 204 -15.71 17.27 34.44
C ASP A 204 -15.86 17.26 32.90
N ASN A 205 -15.82 18.46 32.31
CA ASN A 205 -16.10 18.62 30.89
C ASN A 205 -14.90 18.22 30.02
N PRO A 206 -14.98 17.14 29.20
CA PRO A 206 -13.88 16.70 28.35
C PRO A 206 -13.69 17.60 27.11
N ILE A 207 -14.71 18.33 26.66
CA ILE A 207 -14.67 19.12 25.42
C ILE A 207 -13.60 20.23 25.48
N PRO A 208 -13.55 21.10 26.49
CA PRO A 208 -12.50 22.11 26.56
C PRO A 208 -11.09 21.54 26.67
N LYS A 209 -10.95 20.32 27.22
CA LYS A 209 -9.68 19.63 27.30
C LYS A 209 -9.26 19.13 25.91
N LEU A 210 -10.17 18.46 25.20
CA LEU A 210 -9.93 18.01 23.82
C LEU A 210 -9.57 19.20 22.92
N VAL A 211 -10.30 20.31 22.98
CA VAL A 211 -9.99 21.51 22.18
C VAL A 211 -8.57 22.01 22.45
N ARG A 212 -8.10 22.02 23.70
CA ARG A 212 -6.72 22.44 24.05
C ARG A 212 -5.70 21.43 23.50
N ILE A 213 -5.98 20.13 23.59
CA ILE A 213 -5.12 19.07 23.02
C ILE A 213 -4.98 19.27 21.51
N LEU A 214 -6.09 19.40 20.79
CA LEU A 214 -6.09 19.57 19.34
C LEU A 214 -5.38 20.85 18.92
N SER A 215 -5.61 21.97 19.63
CA SER A 215 -4.91 23.24 19.37
C SER A 215 -3.39 23.13 19.61
N ALA A 216 -2.96 22.38 20.62
CA ALA A 216 -1.55 22.15 20.87
C ALA A 216 -0.92 21.28 19.76
N ILE A 217 -1.62 20.25 19.29
CA ILE A 217 -1.16 19.42 18.18
C ILE A 217 -1.11 20.21 16.87
N ASP A 218 -2.12 21.03 16.58
CA ASP A 218 -2.20 21.88 15.38
C ASP A 218 -1.04 22.88 15.27
N SER A 219 -0.52 23.31 16.42
CA SER A 219 0.64 24.20 16.47
C SER A 219 1.99 23.54 16.21
N VAL A 220 2.04 22.20 16.08
CA VAL A 220 3.29 21.47 15.87
C VAL A 220 3.72 21.58 14.41
N SER A 221 4.93 22.08 14.18
CA SER A 221 5.62 21.97 12.91
C SER A 221 6.56 20.75 12.98
N LEU A 222 6.31 19.73 12.18
CA LEU A 222 7.09 18.50 12.21
C LEU A 222 8.46 18.68 11.53
N ASP A 223 8.46 19.20 10.30
CA ASP A 223 9.66 19.44 9.49
C ASP A 223 9.37 20.35 8.30
N ALA A 224 10.41 20.66 7.52
CA ALA A 224 10.32 21.47 6.28
C ALA A 224 10.42 20.61 5.00
N GLY A 225 10.34 19.29 5.10
CA GLY A 225 10.59 18.37 4.01
C GLY A 225 12.06 17.98 3.85
N THR A 226 12.35 17.23 2.79
CA THR A 226 13.68 16.82 2.37
C THR A 226 13.82 17.03 0.85
N ASP A 227 14.96 16.70 0.27
CA ASP A 227 15.14 16.77 -1.19
C ASP A 227 14.15 15.89 -1.95
N TRP A 228 13.66 14.81 -1.33
CA TRP A 228 12.78 13.82 -1.94
C TRP A 228 11.36 13.81 -1.38
N PHE A 229 11.16 14.33 -0.19
CA PHE A 229 9.86 14.30 0.48
C PHE A 229 9.32 15.69 0.75
N GLN A 230 8.04 15.84 0.53
CA GLN A 230 7.28 16.97 1.04
C GLN A 230 7.35 17.05 2.57
N PRO A 231 7.09 18.21 3.18
CA PRO A 231 6.91 18.32 4.63
C PRO A 231 5.88 17.32 5.16
N SER A 232 6.15 16.79 6.34
CA SER A 232 5.19 15.98 7.07
C SER A 232 4.01 16.84 7.51
N ASN A 233 2.80 16.27 7.47
CA ASN A 233 1.58 17.00 7.83
C ASN A 233 0.68 16.19 8.76
N ILE A 234 -0.05 16.94 9.60
CA ILE A 234 -1.05 16.44 10.54
C ILE A 234 -2.41 16.92 10.07
N GLU A 235 -3.38 16.01 9.93
CA GLU A 235 -4.76 16.34 9.55
C GLU A 235 -5.74 15.74 10.55
N PHE A 236 -6.62 16.56 11.11
CA PHE A 236 -7.73 16.07 11.93
C PHE A 236 -8.83 15.56 11.02
N THR A 237 -9.26 14.32 11.25
CA THR A 237 -10.20 13.63 10.36
C THR A 237 -11.55 13.35 11.02
N ASP A 238 -11.64 13.50 12.34
CA ASP A 238 -12.90 13.29 13.07
C ASP A 238 -12.86 13.90 14.45
N ILE A 239 -14.01 14.41 14.93
CA ILE A 239 -14.27 14.81 16.32
C ILE A 239 -15.65 14.28 16.69
N GLU A 240 -15.72 13.44 17.72
CA GLU A 240 -16.93 12.82 18.20
C GLU A 240 -17.15 13.11 19.69
N VAL A 241 -18.32 13.62 20.03
CA VAL A 241 -18.75 13.83 21.41
C VAL A 241 -20.04 13.03 21.72
N GLY A 242 -20.90 12.79 20.71
CA GLY A 242 -22.09 11.97 20.80
C GLY A 242 -23.15 12.51 21.79
N ASN A 243 -23.14 13.82 22.09
CA ASN A 243 -24.05 14.39 23.07
C ASN A 243 -25.25 15.10 22.40
N GLY A 244 -26.42 14.45 22.43
CA GLY A 244 -27.66 15.01 21.88
C GLY A 244 -28.44 15.94 22.82
N ALA A 245 -28.01 16.10 24.09
CA ALA A 245 -28.72 16.91 25.09
C ALA A 245 -28.01 18.26 25.27
N THR A 246 -28.76 19.36 25.21
CA THR A 246 -28.23 20.73 25.28
C THR A 246 -27.82 21.17 26.69
N ASN A 247 -28.33 20.51 27.73
CA ASN A 247 -28.12 20.84 29.13
C ASN A 247 -27.26 19.79 29.90
N VAL A 248 -26.56 18.91 29.18
CA VAL A 248 -25.71 17.85 29.75
C VAL A 248 -24.26 18.03 29.32
N ILE A 249 -23.35 18.03 30.27
CA ILE A 249 -21.90 17.90 30.05
C ILE A 249 -21.62 16.41 29.72
N PRO A 250 -20.93 16.06 28.61
CA PRO A 250 -20.68 14.68 28.22
C PRO A 250 -19.68 13.96 29.13
N ALA A 251 -19.72 12.61 29.12
CA ALA A 251 -18.78 11.78 29.86
C ALA A 251 -17.43 11.58 29.16
N SER A 252 -17.36 11.80 27.85
CA SER A 252 -16.12 11.66 27.04
C SER A 252 -16.19 12.53 25.80
N ALA A 253 -15.03 12.80 25.23
CA ALA A 253 -14.87 13.39 23.91
C ALA A 253 -13.71 12.69 23.18
N ARG A 254 -13.82 12.51 21.87
CA ARG A 254 -12.87 11.79 21.03
C ARG A 254 -12.45 12.62 19.84
N ALA A 255 -11.24 12.36 19.36
CA ALA A 255 -10.79 12.84 18.05
C ALA A 255 -9.95 11.79 17.35
N ARG A 256 -9.88 11.92 16.03
CA ARG A 256 -8.97 11.16 15.17
C ARG A 256 -8.18 12.11 14.31
N LEU A 257 -6.90 11.81 14.16
CA LEU A 257 -6.01 12.50 13.24
C LEU A 257 -5.20 11.50 12.43
N SER A 258 -4.72 11.94 11.27
CA SER A 258 -3.81 11.21 10.40
C SER A 258 -2.55 12.04 10.19
N ILE A 259 -1.39 11.39 10.29
CA ILE A 259 -0.10 12.02 9.99
C ILE A 259 0.49 11.32 8.77
N ARG A 260 0.86 12.12 7.76
CA ARG A 260 1.72 11.69 6.66
C ARG A 260 3.11 12.22 6.92
N PHE A 261 4.11 11.35 7.00
CA PHE A 261 5.44 11.72 7.46
C PHE A 261 6.53 11.21 6.52
N ASN A 262 7.61 11.98 6.44
CA ASN A 262 8.80 11.64 5.66
C ASN A 262 9.80 10.80 6.49
N ASP A 263 10.95 10.51 5.91
CA ASP A 263 12.00 9.67 6.47
C ASP A 263 12.75 10.25 7.69
N ARG A 264 12.45 11.50 8.08
CA ARG A 264 12.96 12.13 9.31
C ARG A 264 12.23 11.67 10.57
N HIS A 265 11.09 11.00 10.42
CA HIS A 265 10.23 10.57 11.53
C HIS A 265 10.02 9.07 11.52
N ARG A 266 9.65 8.55 12.70
CA ARG A 266 9.14 7.20 12.88
C ARG A 266 7.71 7.27 13.41
N GLY A 267 6.85 6.40 12.92
CA GLY A 267 5.45 6.39 13.31
C GLY A 267 5.25 6.27 14.83
N ALA A 268 6.05 5.43 15.50
CA ALA A 268 6.00 5.27 16.95
C ALA A 268 6.37 6.55 17.72
N GLU A 269 7.33 7.34 17.23
CA GLU A 269 7.73 8.61 17.85
C GLU A 269 6.64 9.66 17.71
N LEU A 270 5.95 9.70 16.57
CA LEU A 270 4.81 10.58 16.33
C LEU A 270 3.62 10.23 17.23
N VAL A 271 3.34 8.95 17.45
CA VAL A 271 2.32 8.50 18.43
C VAL A 271 2.70 8.95 19.83
N ALA A 272 3.95 8.74 20.26
CA ALA A 272 4.42 9.15 21.56
C ALA A 272 4.42 10.68 21.75
N MET A 273 4.68 11.43 20.69
CA MET A 273 4.55 12.91 20.72
C MET A 273 3.11 13.35 20.98
N VAL A 274 2.15 12.78 20.25
CA VAL A 274 0.73 13.10 20.44
C VAL A 274 0.25 12.67 21.83
N GLU A 275 0.68 11.50 22.30
CA GLU A 275 0.35 11.01 23.66
C GLU A 275 0.84 11.98 24.73
N ARG A 276 2.10 12.43 24.64
CA ARG A 276 2.66 13.40 25.59
C ARG A 276 1.86 14.70 25.57
N ILE A 277 1.56 15.27 24.41
CA ILE A 277 0.76 16.50 24.29
C ILE A 277 -0.63 16.31 24.91
N ALA A 278 -1.26 15.19 24.69
CA ALA A 278 -2.58 14.88 25.25
C ALA A 278 -2.53 14.76 26.78
N GLN A 279 -1.53 14.05 27.31
CA GLN A 279 -1.37 13.82 28.74
C GLN A 279 -0.90 15.07 29.52
N ASP A 280 -0.19 15.99 28.88
CA ASP A 280 0.15 17.30 29.47
C ASP A 280 -1.11 18.13 29.77
N VAL A 281 -2.19 17.96 29.00
CA VAL A 281 -3.47 18.66 29.19
C VAL A 281 -4.42 17.85 30.08
N GLU A 282 -4.53 16.56 29.86
CA GLU A 282 -5.37 15.61 30.61
C GLU A 282 -4.62 14.30 30.83
N PRO A 283 -4.03 14.08 32.02
CA PRO A 283 -3.23 12.86 32.28
C PRO A 283 -3.98 11.52 32.10
N ARG A 284 -5.32 11.56 32.09
CA ARG A 284 -6.14 10.36 31.85
C ARG A 284 -6.48 10.15 30.36
N ALA A 285 -6.05 11.08 29.49
CA ALA A 285 -6.26 10.93 28.06
C ALA A 285 -5.57 9.64 27.55
N LYS A 286 -6.27 8.90 26.70
CA LYS A 286 -5.75 7.70 26.05
C LYS A 286 -5.48 8.00 24.60
N VAL A 287 -4.31 7.59 24.12
CA VAL A 287 -3.91 7.75 22.73
C VAL A 287 -3.58 6.37 22.16
N VAL A 288 -4.15 6.05 21.02
CA VAL A 288 -3.90 4.81 20.31
C VAL A 288 -3.48 5.14 18.87
N GLY A 289 -2.31 4.67 18.47
CA GLY A 289 -1.80 4.84 17.11
C GLY A 289 -1.86 3.54 16.31
N LYS A 290 -2.27 3.63 15.03
CA LYS A 290 -2.14 2.55 14.05
C LYS A 290 -1.23 3.04 12.93
N ILE A 291 0.00 2.51 12.88
CA ILE A 291 0.98 2.79 11.85
C ILE A 291 0.66 1.89 10.66
N SER A 292 0.29 2.50 9.52
CA SER A 292 0.01 1.77 8.28
C SER A 292 1.30 1.43 7.51
N GLY A 293 2.35 2.24 7.68
CA GLY A 293 3.67 2.00 7.11
C GLY A 293 4.63 3.11 7.50
N GLU A 294 5.91 2.77 7.57
CA GLU A 294 7.00 3.73 7.73
C GLU A 294 7.32 4.40 6.38
N ALA A 295 7.94 5.57 6.43
CA ALA A 295 8.50 6.17 5.23
C ALA A 295 9.71 5.38 4.75
N PHE A 296 9.85 5.24 3.45
CA PHE A 296 11.03 4.65 2.84
C PHE A 296 11.44 5.42 1.58
N LEU A 297 12.72 5.34 1.26
CA LEU A 297 13.32 5.88 0.05
C LEU A 297 14.29 4.85 -0.51
N THR A 298 14.17 4.51 -1.79
CA THR A 298 15.23 3.90 -2.58
C THR A 298 15.96 5.06 -3.27
N PRO A 299 17.16 5.44 -2.82
CA PRO A 299 17.90 6.50 -3.48
C PRO A 299 18.09 6.20 -4.98
N PRO A 300 18.09 7.20 -5.86
CA PRO A 300 18.39 6.99 -7.26
C PRO A 300 19.69 6.20 -7.46
N GLY A 301 19.66 5.23 -8.37
CA GLY A 301 20.76 4.31 -8.64
C GLY A 301 20.41 3.30 -9.72
N GLU A 302 21.13 2.17 -9.78
CA GLU A 302 21.05 1.18 -10.89
C GLU A 302 19.59 0.85 -11.28
N LEU A 303 18.71 0.52 -10.32
CA LEU A 303 17.33 0.14 -10.62
C LEU A 303 16.50 1.28 -11.20
N SER A 304 16.53 2.45 -10.57
CA SER A 304 15.75 3.61 -11.05
C SER A 304 16.27 4.14 -12.39
N GLU A 305 17.57 4.05 -12.64
CA GLU A 305 18.19 4.39 -13.92
C GLU A 305 17.75 3.43 -15.01
N LEU A 306 17.82 2.10 -14.78
CA LEU A 306 17.35 1.08 -15.73
C LEU A 306 15.85 1.24 -16.07
N VAL A 307 15.00 1.54 -15.07
CA VAL A 307 13.58 1.77 -15.30
C VAL A 307 13.37 3.06 -16.12
N ALA A 308 14.10 4.13 -15.80
CA ALA A 308 14.00 5.39 -16.54
C ALA A 308 14.48 5.24 -18.00
N GLU A 309 15.57 4.52 -18.23
CA GLU A 309 16.08 4.22 -19.57
C GLU A 309 15.09 3.39 -20.39
N ALA A 310 14.48 2.35 -19.78
CA ALA A 310 13.47 1.53 -20.43
C ALA A 310 12.22 2.36 -20.80
N ILE A 311 11.73 3.22 -19.89
CA ILE A 311 10.63 4.13 -20.17
C ILE A 311 11.00 5.10 -21.30
N ALA A 312 12.19 5.68 -21.27
CA ALA A 312 12.64 6.62 -22.31
C ALA A 312 12.74 5.95 -23.68
N ALA A 313 13.21 4.71 -23.73
CA ALA A 313 13.30 3.94 -24.98
C ALA A 313 11.92 3.67 -25.62
N GLU A 314 10.90 3.38 -24.80
CA GLU A 314 9.56 3.04 -25.30
C GLU A 314 8.67 4.27 -25.52
N THR A 315 8.79 5.30 -24.70
CA THR A 315 7.86 6.44 -24.68
C THR A 315 8.48 7.76 -25.13
N GLY A 316 9.80 7.85 -25.16
CA GLY A 316 10.54 9.10 -25.38
C GLY A 316 10.50 10.06 -24.18
N LEU A 317 9.99 9.63 -23.01
CA LEU A 317 9.85 10.45 -21.81
C LEU A 317 10.94 10.14 -20.80
N THR A 318 11.42 11.17 -20.09
CA THR A 318 12.19 11.00 -18.86
C THR A 318 11.21 11.06 -17.70
N PRO A 319 11.03 9.99 -16.91
CA PRO A 319 10.09 9.98 -15.79
C PRO A 319 10.55 10.90 -14.65
N GLU A 320 9.59 11.50 -13.96
CA GLU A 320 9.83 12.13 -12.67
C GLU A 320 10.05 11.07 -11.59
N MET A 321 11.15 11.18 -10.84
CA MET A 321 11.38 10.38 -9.63
C MET A 321 10.62 11.00 -8.46
N SER A 322 9.69 10.26 -7.85
CA SER A 322 8.75 10.84 -6.90
C SER A 322 8.52 9.96 -5.67
N THR A 323 8.17 10.61 -4.56
CA THR A 323 7.75 9.95 -3.30
C THR A 323 6.31 10.28 -2.93
N THR A 324 5.57 10.96 -3.81
CA THR A 324 4.19 11.39 -3.59
C THR A 324 3.18 10.25 -3.78
N GLY A 325 1.94 10.46 -3.33
CA GLY A 325 0.82 9.52 -3.51
C GLY A 325 0.57 8.59 -2.33
N GLY A 326 -0.27 7.59 -2.56
CA GLY A 326 -0.61 6.54 -1.60
C GLY A 326 0.56 5.60 -1.30
N THR A 327 0.39 4.68 -0.38
CA THR A 327 1.39 3.64 -0.10
C THR A 327 1.17 2.43 -1.01
N SER A 328 2.15 1.52 -1.05
CA SER A 328 2.06 0.20 -1.71
C SER A 328 2.91 -0.79 -0.93
N ASP A 329 2.89 -2.06 -1.31
CA ASP A 329 3.68 -3.10 -0.65
C ASP A 329 5.20 -2.95 -0.84
N ALA A 330 5.65 -2.02 -1.69
CA ALA A 330 7.03 -1.55 -1.70
C ALA A 330 7.52 -1.14 -0.30
N ARG A 331 6.61 -0.66 0.57
CA ARG A 331 6.88 -0.33 2.00
C ARG A 331 7.43 -1.49 2.82
N PHE A 332 7.20 -2.72 2.42
CA PHE A 332 7.74 -3.91 3.06
C PHE A 332 8.99 -4.40 2.32
N LEU A 333 8.91 -4.51 1.01
CA LEU A 333 9.93 -5.10 0.15
C LEU A 333 11.24 -4.31 0.14
N HIS A 334 11.21 -3.00 0.38
CA HIS A 334 12.43 -2.16 0.44
C HIS A 334 13.42 -2.62 1.53
N ALA A 335 12.98 -3.42 2.50
CA ALA A 335 13.87 -4.02 3.50
C ALA A 335 14.75 -5.14 2.93
N LEU A 336 14.41 -5.69 1.77
CA LEU A 336 15.16 -6.78 1.14
C LEU A 336 16.24 -6.27 0.18
N CYS A 337 15.89 -5.30 -0.66
CA CYS A 337 16.76 -4.79 -1.73
C CYS A 337 16.21 -3.44 -2.26
N PRO A 338 16.89 -2.75 -3.21
CA PRO A 338 16.32 -1.61 -3.92
C PRO A 338 14.98 -1.94 -4.57
N VAL A 339 13.97 -1.06 -4.38
CA VAL A 339 12.59 -1.21 -4.88
C VAL A 339 12.13 0.08 -5.53
N VAL A 340 11.54 -0.01 -6.70
CA VAL A 340 10.81 1.07 -7.37
C VAL A 340 9.46 0.60 -7.85
#